data_5a8b26d0b2e277cd6dfc75fdc2c4ff3a
#
_entry.id   5a8b26d0b2e277cd6dfc75fdc2c4ff3a
#
_cell.length_a   1.000
_cell.length_b   1.000
_cell.length_c   1.000
_cell.angle_alpha   90.00
_cell.angle_beta   90.00
_cell.angle_gamma   90.00
#
_symmetry.space_group_name_H-M   'P 1'
#
loop_
_entity.id
_entity.type
_entity.pdbx_description
1 polymer ?
#
loop_
_entity_poly.entity_id
_entity_poly.type
_entity_poly.pdbx_seq_one_letter_code
_entity_poly.pdbx_strand_id
1 'polypeptide(L)' 'MKETKFNIYGEMIRPNGHQQYDILSYIAETREEAIATCKRLNPHFHIITIKVDESEPEVVRMQPLI' A
#
# COMPACT_ATOMS: atom_id res chain seq x y z
N MET A 1 -6.36 5.54 18.81
CA MET A 1 -5.81 4.72 17.77
C MET A 1 -5.37 5.55 16.66
N LYS A 2 -4.29 5.18 16.06
CA LYS A 2 -3.70 5.98 15.03
C LYS A 2 -3.63 5.23 13.74
N GLU A 3 -4.24 5.79 12.71
CA GLU A 3 -4.18 5.18 11.39
C GLU A 3 -2.97 5.68 10.65
N THR A 4 -2.32 4.79 9.95
CA THR A 4 -1.10 5.09 9.20
C THR A 4 -1.28 4.59 7.78
N LYS A 5 -0.72 5.35 6.85
CA LYS A 5 -0.74 4.93 5.45
C LYS A 5 0.50 4.09 5.18
N PHE A 6 0.27 2.89 4.69
CA PHE A 6 1.34 1.96 4.36
C PHE A 6 1.41 1.79 2.84
N ASN A 7 2.62 1.79 2.32
CA ASN A 7 2.85 1.49 0.91
C ASN A 7 3.41 0.08 0.82
N ILE A 8 2.69 -0.77 0.11
CA ILE A 8 3.08 -2.16 -0.02
C ILE A 8 3.60 -2.38 -1.44
N TYR A 9 4.86 -2.77 -1.53
CA TYR A 9 5.55 -2.98 -2.78
C TYR A 9 5.55 -4.46 -3.10
N GLY A 10 5.20 -4.80 -4.30
CA GLY A 10 5.18 -6.20 -4.66
C GLY A 10 5.03 -6.39 -6.14
N GLU A 11 4.68 -7.61 -6.52
CA GLU A 11 4.53 -7.94 -7.92
C GLU A 11 3.29 -8.80 -8.12
N MET A 12 2.71 -8.67 -9.29
CA MET A 12 1.58 -9.48 -9.68
C MET A 12 2.00 -10.27 -10.91
N ILE A 13 1.80 -11.58 -10.85
CA ILE A 13 2.13 -12.44 -11.96
C ILE A 13 0.85 -12.75 -12.70
N ARG A 14 0.81 -12.36 -13.95
CA ARG A 14 -0.38 -12.53 -14.76
C ARG A 14 -0.42 -13.93 -15.34
N PRO A 15 -1.59 -14.40 -15.76
CA PRO A 15 -1.70 -15.75 -16.31
C PRO A 15 -0.79 -16.00 -17.51
N ASN A 16 -0.42 -14.96 -18.25
CA ASN A 16 0.46 -15.13 -19.38
C ASN A 16 1.92 -15.16 -18.98
N GLY A 17 2.21 -15.16 -17.68
CA GLY A 17 3.59 -15.21 -17.21
C GLY A 17 4.26 -13.87 -17.03
N HIS A 18 3.60 -12.80 -17.37
CA HIS A 18 4.20 -11.47 -17.21
C HIS A 18 4.17 -11.05 -15.77
N GLN A 19 5.25 -10.45 -15.33
CA GLN A 19 5.35 -9.88 -13.99
C GLN A 19 5.18 -8.38 -14.08
N GLN A 20 4.47 -7.85 -13.11
CA GLN A 20 4.26 -6.40 -13.05
C GLN A 20 4.48 -5.94 -11.62
N TYR A 21 5.40 -5.00 -11.44
CA TYR A 21 5.65 -4.45 -10.11
C TYR A 21 4.67 -3.31 -9.85
N ASP A 22 4.18 -3.27 -8.64
CA ASP A 22 3.17 -2.29 -8.28
C ASP A 22 3.32 -1.87 -6.85
N ILE A 23 2.73 -0.73 -6.53
CA ILE A 23 2.71 -0.21 -5.18
C ILE A 23 1.25 0.00 -4.80
N LEU A 24 0.82 -0.67 -3.74
CA LEU A 24 -0.54 -0.54 -3.24
C LEU A 24 -0.50 0.14 -1.89
N SER A 25 -1.42 1.06 -1.66
CA SER A 25 -1.43 1.83 -0.42
C SER A 25 -2.69 1.51 0.37
N TYR A 26 -2.53 1.32 1.66
CA TYR A 26 -3.64 1.04 2.56
C TYR A 26 -3.46 1.79 3.86
N ILE A 27 -4.56 2.21 4.44
CA ILE A 27 -4.56 2.87 5.74
C ILE A 27 -5.00 1.85 6.77
N ALA A 28 -4.18 1.68 7.79
CA ALA A 28 -4.45 0.70 8.83
C ALA A 28 -3.77 1.14 10.12
N GLU A 29 -4.14 0.51 11.22
CA GLU A 29 -3.52 0.84 12.50
C GLU A 29 -2.20 0.11 12.68
N THR A 30 -2.05 -1.04 12.08
CA THR A 30 -0.82 -1.81 12.19
C THR A 30 -0.39 -2.31 10.83
N ARG A 31 0.89 -2.67 10.77
CA ARG A 31 1.45 -3.23 9.55
C ARG A 31 0.76 -4.54 9.19
N GLU A 32 0.47 -5.34 10.19
CA GLU A 32 -0.19 -6.63 9.96
C GLU A 32 -1.57 -6.45 9.36
N GLU A 33 -2.29 -5.43 9.79
CA GLU A 33 -3.60 -5.16 9.22
C GLU A 33 -3.50 -4.76 7.76
N ALA A 34 -2.51 -3.94 7.45
CA ALA A 34 -2.32 -3.51 6.06
C ALA A 34 -2.01 -4.71 5.18
N ILE A 35 -1.15 -5.60 5.66
CA ILE A 35 -0.79 -6.78 4.89
C ILE A 35 -2.00 -7.70 4.72
N ALA A 36 -2.77 -7.89 5.77
CA ALA A 36 -3.94 -8.76 5.69
C ALA A 36 -4.95 -8.21 4.70
N THR A 37 -5.17 -6.90 4.73
CA THR A 37 -6.10 -6.26 3.80
C THR A 37 -5.61 -6.43 2.36
N CYS A 38 -4.33 -6.21 2.15
CA CYS A 38 -3.75 -6.33 0.82
C CYS A 38 -3.94 -7.75 0.28
N LYS A 39 -3.66 -8.75 1.09
CA LYS A 39 -3.79 -10.13 0.65
C LYS A 39 -5.23 -10.51 0.38
N ARG A 40 -6.14 -9.99 1.18
CA ARG A 40 -7.55 -10.31 0.99
C ARG A 40 -8.09 -9.73 -0.30
N LEU A 41 -7.71 -8.48 -0.59
CA LEU A 41 -8.21 -7.80 -1.77
C LEU A 41 -7.45 -8.15 -3.04
N ASN A 42 -6.22 -8.60 -2.88
CA ASN A 42 -5.36 -8.91 -4.03
C ASN A 42 -4.67 -10.25 -3.83
N PRO A 43 -5.42 -11.35 -3.94
CA PRO A 43 -4.85 -12.67 -3.61
C PRO A 43 -3.68 -13.09 -4.49
N HIS A 44 -3.54 -12.48 -5.67
CA HIS A 44 -2.43 -12.84 -6.55
C HIS A 44 -1.25 -11.89 -6.44
N PHE A 45 -1.33 -10.93 -5.54
CA PHE A 45 -0.26 -9.96 -5.37
C PHE A 45 0.79 -10.53 -4.41
N HIS A 46 2.04 -10.56 -4.86
CA HIS A 46 3.13 -11.09 -4.06
C HIS A 46 3.84 -9.92 -3.38
N ILE A 47 3.70 -9.84 -2.08
CA ILE A 47 4.26 -8.72 -1.32
C ILE A 47 5.77 -8.89 -1.15
N ILE A 48 6.52 -7.85 -1.52
CA ILE A 48 7.97 -7.87 -1.37
C ILE A 48 8.39 -7.08 -0.13
N THR A 49 7.85 -5.88 0.05
CA THR A 49 8.18 -5.09 1.22
C THR A 49 7.05 -4.12 1.52
N ILE A 50 7.08 -3.56 2.72
CA ILE A 50 6.06 -2.61 3.14
C ILE A 50 6.77 -1.46 3.86
N LYS A 51 6.33 -0.25 3.58
CA LYS A 51 6.90 0.94 4.18
C LYS A 51 5.80 1.88 4.60
N VAL A 52 6.07 2.68 5.62
CA VAL A 52 5.16 3.73 6.05
C VAL A 52 5.32 4.91 5.12
N ASP A 53 4.20 5.47 4.69
CA ASP A 53 4.22 6.64 3.84
C ASP A 53 4.18 7.86 4.74
N GLU A 54 5.31 8.46 4.97
CA GLU A 54 5.42 9.57 5.90
C GLU A 54 5.19 10.93 5.26
N SER A 55 5.10 10.97 3.96
CA SER A 55 4.91 12.25 3.30
C SER A 55 3.45 12.62 3.18
N GLU A 56 2.56 11.68 3.44
CA GLU A 56 1.17 11.87 3.18
C GLU A 56 0.53 13.01 3.95
N PRO A 57 0.81 13.16 5.24
CA PRO A 57 0.13 14.20 6.00
C PRO A 57 0.39 15.60 5.49
N GLU A 58 1.57 15.86 5.03
CA GLU A 58 1.83 17.19 4.58
C GLU A 58 1.14 17.51 3.32
N VAL A 59 1.11 16.57 2.44
CA VAL A 59 0.50 16.80 1.17
C VAL A 59 -0.92 17.27 1.30
N VAL A 60 -1.60 16.68 2.23
CA VAL A 60 -2.98 16.97 2.37
C VAL A 60 -3.24 18.38 2.66
N ARG A 61 -2.35 18.98 3.41
CA ARG A 61 -2.70 20.25 3.80
C ARG A 61 -2.60 21.23 2.84
N MET A 62 -1.97 21.07 2.02
CA MET A 62 -1.83 22.12 1.22
C MET A 62 -2.78 22.47 0.44
N GLN A 63 -3.35 22.32 0.44
CA GLN A 63 -4.17 22.62 -0.18
C GLN A 63 -4.73 23.61 -0.18
N PRO A 64 -4.79 24.04 0.01
CA PRO A 64 -5.37 24.85 -0.14
C PRO A 64 -5.27 25.86 -0.67
N LEU A 65 -4.94 26.01 -0.65
CA LEU A 65 -4.97 26.65 -1.07
C LEU A 65 -5.04 27.41 -1.57
N ILE A 66 -4.90 27.60 -1.48
CA ILE A 66 -5.17 28.25 -1.88
C ILE A 66 -5.45 28.80 -2.43
#